data_2383c1f95ee9898cb0285d00ce8cebc2
#
_entry.id   2383c1f95ee9898cb0285d00ce8cebc2
#
_cell.length_a   1.000
_cell.length_b   1.000
_cell.length_c   1.000
_cell.angle_alpha   90.00
_cell.angle_beta   90.00
_cell.angle_gamma   90.00
#
_symmetry.space_group_name_H-M   'P 1'
#
loop_
_entity.id
_entity.type
_entity.pdbx_description
1 polymer ?
#
loop_
_entity_poly.entity_id
_entity_poly.type
_entity_poly.pdbx_seq_one_letter_code
_entity_poly.pdbx_strand_id
1 'polypeptide(L)'
;MNSTDMNKFMRIIVFFDLPVQTKSQRREATRFRSFLLKDGYHMLQYSVYARVCNGIDAVEKHRARLKERLPKNGAVRMLVITEKQYESIEILLGGLTPADEPFESEVLTVF
;
A
#
# COMPACT_ATOMS: atom_id res chain seq x y z
N MET A 1 -18.73 -19.32 -2.81
CA MET A 1 -18.46 -17.97 -2.29
C MET A 1 -19.34 -16.97 -3.04
N ASN A 2 -19.99 -16.12 -2.33
CA ASN A 2 -20.85 -15.13 -2.94
C ASN A 2 -20.11 -13.82 -3.16
N SER A 3 -20.71 -12.91 -3.91
CA SER A 3 -20.10 -11.64 -4.26
C SER A 3 -19.85 -10.74 -3.03
N THR A 4 -20.54 -10.99 -1.93
CA THR A 4 -20.37 -10.20 -0.72
C THR A 4 -18.96 -10.35 -0.17
N ASP A 5 -18.41 -11.56 -0.23
CA ASP A 5 -17.06 -11.81 0.28
C ASP A 5 -16.01 -11.08 -0.55
N MET A 6 -16.21 -11.00 -1.87
CA MET A 6 -15.31 -10.26 -2.75
C MET A 6 -15.34 -8.77 -2.46
N ASN A 7 -16.51 -8.25 -2.08
CA ASN A 7 -16.67 -6.83 -1.78
C ASN A 7 -16.00 -6.39 -0.48
N LYS A 8 -15.56 -7.33 0.34
CA LYS A 8 -14.85 -7.01 1.56
C LYS A 8 -13.44 -6.48 1.30
N PHE A 9 -12.83 -6.90 0.20
CA PHE A 9 -11.43 -6.57 -0.04
C PHE A 9 -11.28 -5.14 -0.48
N MET A 10 -10.37 -4.45 0.21
CA MET A 10 -10.05 -3.06 -0.01
C MET A 10 -8.56 -2.94 -0.26
N ARG A 11 -8.17 -1.84 -0.87
CA ARG A 11 -6.75 -1.49 -1.01
C ARG A 11 -6.49 -0.18 -0.30
N ILE A 12 -5.41 -0.13 0.46
CA ILE A 12 -4.87 1.11 0.97
C ILE A 12 -3.74 1.51 0.05
N ILE A 13 -3.78 2.75 -0.43
CA ILE A 13 -2.69 3.31 -1.22
C ILE A 13 -2.10 4.46 -0.44
N VAL A 14 -0.79 4.45 -0.26
CA VAL A 14 -0.06 5.49 0.47
C VAL A 14 0.84 6.21 -0.51
N PHE A 15 0.67 7.52 -0.59
CA PHE A 15 1.46 8.41 -1.42
C PHE A 15 2.31 9.26 -0.49
N PHE A 16 3.59 9.40 -0.78
CA PHE A 16 4.41 10.23 0.09
C PHE A 16 5.48 10.94 -0.68
N ASP A 17 5.89 12.08 -0.10
CA ASP A 17 6.98 12.90 -0.61
C ASP A 17 7.79 13.30 0.61
N LEU A 18 8.97 12.71 0.76
CA LEU A 18 9.80 12.90 1.94
C LEU A 18 11.09 13.58 1.55
N PRO A 19 11.55 14.55 2.37
CA PRO A 19 12.83 15.20 2.09
C PRO A 19 13.98 14.22 2.27
N VAL A 20 14.99 14.35 1.41
CA VAL A 20 16.16 13.46 1.42
C VAL A 20 17.47 14.24 1.29
N GLN A 21 17.48 15.51 1.67
CA GLN A 21 18.66 16.35 1.51
C GLN A 21 19.72 16.08 2.58
N THR A 22 19.28 15.82 3.81
CA THR A 22 20.22 15.54 4.90
C THR A 22 20.29 14.05 5.17
N LYS A 23 21.35 13.63 5.83
CA LYS A 23 21.52 12.24 6.24
C LYS A 23 20.38 11.78 7.15
N SER A 24 19.95 12.64 8.05
CA SER A 24 18.83 12.35 8.95
C SER A 24 17.53 12.15 8.17
N GLN A 25 17.27 12.99 7.19
CA GLN A 25 16.08 12.88 6.35
C GLN A 25 16.08 11.58 5.54
N ARG A 26 17.23 11.23 4.98
CA ARG A 26 17.35 9.97 4.23
C ARG A 26 17.10 8.77 5.13
N ARG A 27 17.56 8.83 6.38
CA ARG A 27 17.34 7.78 7.35
C ARG A 27 15.86 7.64 7.69
N GLU A 28 15.16 8.75 7.88
CA GLU A 28 13.72 8.73 8.13
C GLU A 28 12.95 8.15 6.95
N ALA A 29 13.32 8.54 5.72
CA ALA A 29 12.67 8.02 4.52
C ALA A 29 12.86 6.51 4.41
N THR A 30 14.06 6.03 4.65
CA THR A 30 14.36 4.60 4.62
C THR A 30 13.54 3.86 5.70
N ARG A 31 13.46 4.44 6.88
CA ARG A 31 12.72 3.85 7.99
C ARG A 31 11.23 3.75 7.68
N PHE A 32 10.67 4.78 7.05
CA PHE A 32 9.27 4.79 6.67
C PHE A 32 8.97 3.72 5.61
N ARG A 33 9.82 3.62 4.57
CA ARG A 33 9.66 2.57 3.55
C ARG A 33 9.77 1.18 4.15
N SER A 34 10.72 0.98 5.05
CA SER A 34 10.88 -0.31 5.73
C SER A 34 9.64 -0.67 6.54
N PHE A 35 9.07 0.33 7.21
CA PHE A 35 7.83 0.10 7.95
C PHE A 35 6.71 -0.33 7.01
N LEU A 36 6.53 0.36 5.88
CA LEU A 36 5.48 0.00 4.93
C LEU A 36 5.63 -1.44 4.46
N LEU A 37 6.85 -1.84 4.07
CA LEU A 37 7.10 -3.20 3.62
C LEU A 37 6.80 -4.22 4.70
N LYS A 38 7.21 -3.97 5.93
CA LYS A 38 6.96 -4.86 7.05
C LYS A 38 5.48 -4.96 7.39
N ASP A 39 4.74 -3.89 7.16
CA ASP A 39 3.30 -3.87 7.44
C ASP A 39 2.48 -4.39 6.25
N GLY A 40 3.15 -5.00 5.27
CA GLY A 40 2.47 -5.70 4.18
C GLY A 40 2.20 -4.89 2.94
N TYR A 41 2.70 -3.67 2.86
CA TYR A 41 2.59 -2.88 1.64
C TYR A 41 3.64 -3.32 0.64
N HIS A 42 3.35 -3.10 -0.63
CA HIS A 42 4.30 -3.32 -1.73
C HIS A 42 4.37 -2.06 -2.57
N MET A 43 5.53 -1.81 -3.14
CA MET A 43 5.71 -0.62 -3.96
C MET A 43 4.92 -0.76 -5.27
N LEU A 44 4.05 0.20 -5.51
CA LEU A 44 3.31 0.32 -6.77
C LEU A 44 4.09 1.19 -7.75
N GLN A 45 4.56 2.31 -7.26
CA GLN A 45 5.47 3.22 -7.96
C GLN A 45 6.40 3.80 -6.93
N TYR A 46 7.44 4.52 -7.38
CA TYR A 46 8.32 5.19 -6.44
C TYR A 46 7.50 6.13 -5.56
N SER A 47 7.63 5.94 -4.24
CA SER A 47 6.89 6.72 -3.22
C SER A 47 5.37 6.50 -3.25
N VAL A 48 4.92 5.40 -3.87
CA VAL A 48 3.51 4.98 -3.85
C VAL A 48 3.48 3.50 -3.50
N TYR A 49 2.86 3.19 -2.37
CA TYR A 49 2.78 1.82 -1.87
C TYR A 49 1.33 1.43 -1.66
N ALA A 50 1.04 0.15 -1.81
CA ALA A 50 -0.33 -0.35 -1.67
C ALA A 50 -0.34 -1.67 -0.92
N ARG A 51 -1.43 -1.92 -0.21
CA ARG A 51 -1.68 -3.23 0.41
C ARG A 51 -3.15 -3.57 0.34
N VAL A 52 -3.44 -4.86 0.25
CA VAL A 52 -4.81 -5.35 0.33
C VAL A 52 -5.21 -5.50 1.80
N CYS A 53 -6.47 -5.21 2.09
CA CYS A 53 -7.05 -5.38 3.42
C CYS A 53 -8.33 -6.18 3.30
N ASN A 54 -8.55 -7.10 4.23
CA ASN A 54 -9.77 -7.86 4.29
C ASN A 54 -10.75 -7.17 5.23
N GLY A 55 -11.51 -6.22 4.69
CA GLY A 55 -12.55 -5.54 5.43
C GLY A 55 -12.12 -4.23 6.06
N ILE A 56 -13.11 -3.53 6.59
CA ILE A 56 -12.92 -2.19 7.17
C ILE A 56 -12.09 -2.25 8.45
N ASP A 57 -12.26 -3.29 9.25
CA ASP A 57 -11.49 -3.41 10.49
C ASP A 57 -10.00 -3.50 10.21
N ALA A 58 -9.63 -4.23 9.15
CA ALA A 58 -8.22 -4.31 8.74
C ALA A 58 -7.73 -2.95 8.26
N VAL A 59 -8.56 -2.22 7.51
CA VAL A 59 -8.21 -0.88 7.07
C VAL A 59 -7.93 0.03 8.27
N GLU A 60 -8.81 0.01 9.26
CA GLU A 60 -8.64 0.86 10.45
C GLU A 60 -7.41 0.50 11.27
N LYS A 61 -7.11 -0.79 11.36
CA LYS A 61 -5.90 -1.26 12.04
C LYS A 61 -4.64 -0.72 11.37
N HIS A 62 -4.57 -0.81 10.05
CA HIS A 62 -3.39 -0.34 9.33
C HIS A 62 -3.33 1.18 9.25
N ARG A 63 -4.48 1.84 9.24
CA ARG A 63 -4.54 3.30 9.37
C ARG A 63 -3.88 3.75 10.68
N ALA A 64 -4.24 3.11 11.77
CA ALA A 64 -3.69 3.45 13.07
C ALA A 64 -2.18 3.24 13.12
N ARG A 65 -1.71 2.13 12.57
CA ARG A 65 -0.28 1.84 12.49
C ARG A 65 0.48 2.89 11.68
N LEU A 66 -0.11 3.28 10.54
CA LEU A 66 0.50 4.29 9.68
C LEU A 66 0.65 5.61 10.42
N LYS A 67 -0.40 6.02 11.14
CA LYS A 67 -0.35 7.28 11.90
C LYS A 67 0.73 7.29 12.97
N GLU A 68 1.05 6.12 13.53
CA GLU A 68 2.09 6.02 14.55
C GLU A 68 3.51 6.08 14.00
N ARG A 69 3.66 5.92 12.68
CA ARG A 69 4.97 5.80 12.05
C ARG A 69 5.26 6.92 11.07
N LEU A 70 4.49 7.99 11.12
CA LEU A 70 4.69 9.10 10.19
C LEU A 70 6.05 9.74 10.41
N PRO A 71 6.76 10.12 9.32
CA PRO A 71 8.00 10.88 9.45
C PRO A 71 7.72 12.28 9.98
N LYS A 72 8.78 12.97 10.41
CA LYS A 72 8.63 14.31 10.99
C LYS A 72 8.30 15.37 9.94
N ASN A 73 8.80 15.20 8.74
CA ASN A 73 8.67 16.19 7.67
C ASN A 73 8.23 15.51 6.38
N GLY A 74 7.71 16.30 5.48
CA GLY A 74 7.24 15.81 4.20
C GLY A 74 5.73 15.70 4.17
N ALA A 75 5.22 14.93 3.24
CA ALA A 75 3.79 14.75 3.04
C ALA A 75 3.48 13.25 2.90
N VAL A 76 2.42 12.82 3.56
CA VAL A 76 1.93 11.44 3.44
C VAL A 76 0.44 11.51 3.27
N ARG A 77 -0.09 10.87 2.22
CA ARG A 77 -1.52 10.79 1.94
C ARG A 77 -1.94 9.34 1.84
N MET A 78 -3.15 9.08 2.25
CA MET A 78 -3.71 7.73 2.22
C MET A 78 -5.03 7.75 1.46
N LEU A 79 -5.23 6.77 0.61
CA LEU A 79 -6.47 6.57 -0.12
C LEU A 79 -6.92 5.13 0.10
N VAL A 80 -8.21 4.96 0.39
CA VAL A 80 -8.79 3.63 0.54
C VAL A 80 -9.79 3.43 -0.58
N ILE A 81 -9.60 2.36 -1.34
CA ILE A 81 -10.49 2.04 -2.47
C ILE A 81 -10.85 0.56 -2.41
N THR A 82 -11.89 0.19 -3.14
CA THR A 82 -12.26 -1.21 -3.27
C THR A 82 -11.27 -1.94 -4.17
N GLU A 83 -11.20 -3.24 -4.04
CA GLU A 83 -10.37 -4.05 -4.94
C GLU A 83 -10.79 -3.85 -6.39
N LYS A 84 -12.08 -3.73 -6.63
CA LYS A 84 -12.60 -3.49 -7.98
C LYS A 84 -12.10 -2.16 -8.55
N GLN A 85 -12.10 -1.11 -7.73
CA GLN A 85 -11.55 0.18 -8.14
C GLN A 85 -10.06 0.09 -8.42
N TYR A 86 -9.33 -0.65 -7.59
CA TYR A 86 -7.90 -0.86 -7.79
C TYR A 86 -7.64 -1.56 -9.12
N GLU A 87 -8.43 -2.56 -9.45
CA GLU A 87 -8.29 -3.30 -10.70
C GLU A 87 -8.59 -2.42 -11.92
N SER A 88 -9.31 -1.32 -11.74
CA SER A 88 -9.62 -0.41 -12.82
C SER A 88 -8.48 0.53 -13.17
N ILE A 89 -7.39 0.51 -12.42
CA ILE A 89 -6.21 1.32 -12.73
C ILE A 89 -5.65 0.88 -14.09
N GLU A 90 -5.46 1.84 -14.98
CA GLU A 90 -4.87 1.58 -16.28
C GLU A 90 -3.37 1.87 -16.22
N ILE A 91 -2.57 0.92 -16.65
CA ILE A 91 -1.12 1.10 -16.73
C ILE A 91 -0.80 1.66 -18.11
N LEU A 92 -0.51 2.95 -18.16
CA LEU A 92 -0.22 3.61 -19.44
C LEU A 92 1.23 3.44 -19.84
N LEU A 93 2.12 3.23 -18.86
CA LEU A 93 3.53 3.00 -19.08
C LEU A 93 4.06 2.20 -17.90
N GLY A 94 4.98 1.27 -18.17
CA GLY A 94 5.58 0.43 -17.14
C GLY A 94 4.93 -0.95 -17.10
N GLY A 95 5.45 -1.81 -16.25
CA GLY A 95 4.95 -3.16 -16.09
C GLY A 95 4.21 -3.35 -14.77
N LEU A 96 3.71 -4.54 -14.57
CA LEU A 96 3.10 -4.91 -13.30
C LEU A 96 4.16 -4.96 -12.20
N THR A 97 3.77 -4.62 -11.00
CA THR A 97 4.63 -4.66 -9.81
C THR A 97 4.06 -5.65 -8.80
N PRO A 98 4.81 -5.99 -7.75
CA PRO A 98 4.26 -6.87 -6.72
C PRO A 98 2.96 -6.35 -6.09
N ALA A 99 2.77 -5.03 -6.04
CA ALA A 99 1.53 -4.45 -5.53
C ALA A 99 0.33 -4.76 -6.41
N ASP A 100 0.56 -5.03 -7.69
CA ASP A 100 -0.49 -5.30 -8.66
C ASP A 100 -0.95 -6.75 -8.66
N GLU A 101 -0.23 -7.64 -7.99
CA GLU A 101 -0.65 -9.04 -7.94
C GLU A 101 -1.98 -9.16 -7.23
N PRO A 102 -2.96 -9.85 -7.84
CA PRO A 102 -4.21 -10.14 -7.13
C PRO A 102 -3.91 -11.05 -5.96
N PHE A 103 -4.64 -10.89 -4.87
CA PHE A 103 -4.43 -11.77 -3.73
C PHE A 103 -4.67 -13.24 -4.06
N GLU A 104 -5.49 -13.53 -5.06
CA GLU A 104 -5.71 -14.91 -5.50
C GLU A 104 -4.47 -15.50 -6.16
N SER A 105 -3.62 -14.67 -6.74
CA SER A 105 -2.42 -15.19 -7.41
C SER A 105 -1.46 -15.80 -6.42
N GLU A 106 -1.47 -15.37 -5.18
CA GLU A 106 -0.66 -15.99 -4.14
C GLU A 106 -1.10 -17.43 -3.90
N VAL A 107 -2.39 -17.68 -3.97
CA VAL A 107 -2.94 -19.02 -3.85
C VAL A 107 -2.53 -19.85 -5.04
N LEU A 108 -2.57 -19.25 -6.23
CA LEU A 108 -2.21 -19.95 -7.45
C LEU A 108 -0.73 -20.28 -7.53
N THR A 109 0.11 -19.42 -6.99
CA THR A 109 1.55 -19.64 -7.03
C THR A 109 2.01 -20.80 -6.14
N VAL A 110 1.14 -21.27 -5.29
CA VAL A 110 1.43 -22.45 -4.47
C VAL A 110 1.57 -23.69 -5.35
N PHE A 111 1.00 -23.65 -6.51
CA PHE A 111 1.13 -24.75 -7.44
C PHE A 111 2.52 -24.80 -8.06
#